data_edf3c1a06286f77ee1474ef375a6cf54
#
_entry.id   edf3c1a06286f77ee1474ef375a6cf54
#
_cell.length_a   1.000
_cell.length_b   1.000
_cell.length_c   1.000
_cell.angle_alpha   90.00
_cell.angle_beta   90.00
_cell.angle_gamma   90.00
#
_symmetry.space_group_name_H-M   'P 1'
#
loop_
_entity.id
_entity.type
_entity.pdbx_description
1 polymer ?
#
loop_
_entity_poly.entity_id
_entity_poly.type
_entity_poly.pdbx_seq_one_letter_code
_entity_poly.pdbx_strand_id
1 'polypeptide(L)'
;MSWISWLEARIGFLGIPRLMQMIALLNALVYLLHFFQPTYVFALLLIPERILHGEVWRLVSYIFVPEMLLRSGNPALQPLFLFVYLWFLVWMGDALEQAWGAFRVTLYYLLGMIGITIAAFFFGGGGLFAFLLNLSLFFAFATLYPDIQIYVLFVLPLKVKWLAFLSLAPLMLELILGSLATKVAILVSFLNYFVFFAPTMFTNLQTRTETGARRRKFASKLPADSALHRCAVCRRTEKDDPDLEFRVASDGEEYCRDHLPR
;
A
#
# COMPACT_ATOMS: atom_id res chain seq x y z
N MET A 1 12.79 -5.40 -18.10
CA MET A 1 12.55 -6.30 -16.95
C MET A 1 12.94 -5.56 -15.69
N SER A 2 12.09 -5.53 -14.67
CA SER A 2 12.47 -4.93 -13.39
C SER A 2 13.52 -5.84 -12.70
N TRP A 3 14.41 -5.25 -11.89
CA TRP A 3 15.40 -6.01 -11.12
C TRP A 3 14.74 -7.11 -10.25
N ILE A 4 13.51 -6.87 -9.77
CA ILE A 4 12.70 -7.83 -9.00
C ILE A 4 12.35 -9.06 -9.84
N SER A 5 11.92 -8.89 -11.10
CA SER A 5 11.58 -10.02 -11.96
C SER A 5 12.81 -10.85 -12.34
N TRP A 6 13.98 -10.22 -12.41
CA TRP A 6 15.23 -10.93 -12.62
C TRP A 6 15.62 -11.79 -11.39
N LEU A 7 15.45 -11.25 -10.17
CA LEU A 7 15.65 -12.00 -8.93
C LEU A 7 14.64 -13.14 -8.81
N GLU A 8 13.36 -12.87 -9.09
CA GLU A 8 12.28 -13.86 -9.03
C GLU A 8 12.56 -15.07 -9.94
N ALA A 9 13.11 -14.83 -11.14
CA ALA A 9 13.48 -15.90 -12.06
C ALA A 9 14.61 -16.81 -11.54
N ARG A 10 15.49 -16.29 -10.66
CA ARG A 10 16.64 -17.04 -10.13
C ARG A 10 16.39 -17.67 -8.76
N ILE A 11 15.73 -16.97 -7.88
CA ILE A 11 15.56 -17.36 -6.48
C ILE A 11 14.09 -17.33 -6.02
N GLY A 12 13.13 -17.34 -6.96
CA GLY A 12 11.69 -17.30 -6.66
C GLY A 12 11.21 -18.44 -5.76
N PHE A 13 11.93 -19.57 -5.74
CA PHE A 13 11.65 -20.71 -4.86
C PHE A 13 11.82 -20.40 -3.37
N LEU A 14 12.54 -19.31 -3.00
CA LEU A 14 12.67 -18.85 -1.63
C LEU A 14 11.44 -18.06 -1.14
N GLY A 15 10.46 -17.82 -2.00
CA GLY A 15 9.19 -17.22 -1.60
C GLY A 15 8.45 -18.11 -0.61
N ILE A 16 8.12 -17.57 0.55
CA ILE A 16 7.39 -18.28 1.61
C ILE A 16 5.89 -18.05 1.34
N PRO A 17 5.16 -19.09 0.91
CA PRO A 17 3.73 -18.96 0.70
C PRO A 17 3.03 -18.71 2.05
N ARG A 18 2.00 -17.89 2.03
CA ARG A 18 1.20 -17.54 3.22
C ARG A 18 2.04 -16.99 4.38
N LEU A 19 3.08 -16.21 4.06
CA LEU A 19 4.00 -15.64 5.06
C LEU A 19 3.23 -14.88 6.16
N MET A 20 2.23 -14.07 5.79
CA MET A 20 1.47 -13.27 6.76
C MET A 20 0.57 -14.13 7.67
N GLN A 21 0.08 -15.25 7.18
CA GLN A 21 -0.65 -16.22 8.00
C GLN A 21 0.27 -16.85 9.05
N MET A 22 1.49 -17.21 8.67
CA MET A 22 2.49 -17.76 9.59
C MET A 22 2.88 -16.72 10.65
N ILE A 23 3.12 -15.48 10.25
CA ILE A 23 3.43 -14.38 11.19
C ILE A 23 2.25 -14.15 12.13
N ALA A 24 1.01 -14.14 11.64
CA ALA A 24 -0.18 -13.98 12.45
C ALA A 24 -0.34 -15.11 13.48
N LEU A 25 -0.09 -16.35 13.08
CA LEU A 25 -0.13 -17.49 13.99
C LEU A 25 0.90 -17.36 15.12
N LEU A 26 2.13 -16.95 14.80
CA LEU A 26 3.19 -16.75 15.80
C LEU A 26 2.90 -15.55 16.70
N ASN A 27 2.29 -14.48 16.18
CA ASN A 27 1.80 -13.37 17.01
C ASN A 27 0.72 -13.85 18.01
N ALA A 28 -0.22 -14.68 17.55
CA ALA A 28 -1.23 -15.28 18.44
C ALA A 28 -0.59 -16.16 19.53
N LEU A 29 0.41 -16.96 19.15
CA LEU A 29 1.15 -17.81 20.08
C LEU A 29 1.88 -16.97 21.14
N VAL A 30 2.61 -15.92 20.75
CA VAL A 30 3.31 -15.02 21.68
C VAL A 30 2.32 -14.33 22.60
N TYR A 31 1.16 -13.92 22.09
CA TYR A 31 0.10 -13.35 22.93
C TYR A 31 -0.40 -14.34 23.97
N LEU A 32 -0.63 -15.62 23.61
CA LEU A 32 -1.02 -16.65 24.55
C LEU A 32 0.06 -16.91 25.60
N LEU A 33 1.33 -16.99 25.19
CA LEU A 33 2.45 -17.20 26.11
C LEU A 33 2.61 -16.04 27.10
N HIS A 34 2.23 -14.83 26.73
CA HIS A 34 2.25 -13.66 27.61
C HIS A 34 1.37 -13.85 28.86
N PHE A 35 0.24 -14.59 28.77
CA PHE A 35 -0.60 -14.89 29.94
C PHE A 35 0.09 -15.78 30.97
N PHE A 36 0.98 -16.67 30.52
CA PHE A 36 1.71 -17.55 31.41
C PHE A 36 2.93 -16.86 32.02
N GLN A 37 3.63 -16.08 31.20
CA GLN A 37 4.83 -15.38 31.66
C GLN A 37 5.06 -14.08 30.84
N PRO A 38 4.64 -12.92 31.38
CA PRO A 38 4.74 -11.65 30.68
C PRO A 38 6.16 -11.25 30.25
N THR A 39 7.18 -11.74 30.98
CA THR A 39 8.59 -11.43 30.74
C THR A 39 9.13 -11.99 29.42
N TYR A 40 8.53 -13.04 28.86
CA TYR A 40 8.96 -13.60 27.57
C TYR A 40 8.91 -12.61 26.40
N VAL A 41 7.95 -11.69 26.43
CA VAL A 41 7.85 -10.65 25.38
C VAL A 41 9.14 -9.85 25.28
N PHE A 42 9.76 -9.49 26.40
CA PHE A 42 11.02 -8.74 26.42
C PHE A 42 12.20 -9.54 25.86
N ALA A 43 12.16 -10.88 25.93
CA ALA A 43 13.19 -11.73 25.34
C ALA A 43 13.12 -11.80 23.81
N LEU A 44 11.99 -11.38 23.20
CA LEU A 44 11.77 -11.41 21.77
C LEU A 44 12.03 -10.06 21.09
N LEU A 45 12.09 -8.95 21.84
CA LEU A 45 12.28 -7.61 21.29
C LEU A 45 13.64 -7.43 20.62
N LEU A 46 13.67 -6.60 19.58
CA LEU A 46 14.91 -6.22 18.88
C LEU A 46 15.72 -5.25 19.74
N ILE A 47 16.69 -5.80 20.46
CA ILE A 47 17.63 -5.06 21.32
C ILE A 47 19.05 -5.33 20.85
N PRO A 48 19.72 -4.38 20.14
CA PRO A 48 21.02 -4.60 19.55
C PRO A 48 22.11 -5.04 20.52
N GLU A 49 22.14 -4.45 21.72
CA GLU A 49 23.10 -4.81 22.76
C GLU A 49 23.05 -6.30 23.12
N ARG A 50 21.84 -6.86 23.25
CA ARG A 50 21.68 -8.29 23.58
C ARG A 50 22.02 -9.20 22.41
N ILE A 51 21.78 -8.73 21.17
CA ILE A 51 22.18 -9.48 19.97
C ILE A 51 23.68 -9.63 19.92
N LEU A 52 24.44 -8.59 20.26
CA LEU A 52 25.90 -8.64 20.35
C LEU A 52 26.42 -9.56 21.44
N HIS A 53 25.61 -9.84 22.48
CA HIS A 53 25.90 -10.81 23.52
C HIS A 53 25.44 -12.25 23.17
N GLY A 54 25.01 -12.50 21.92
CA GLY A 54 24.69 -13.83 21.41
C GLY A 54 23.21 -14.16 21.31
N GLU A 55 22.29 -13.24 21.67
CA GLU A 55 20.85 -13.45 21.54
C GLU A 55 20.36 -13.18 20.09
N VAL A 56 20.91 -13.92 19.10
CA VAL A 56 20.70 -13.69 17.66
C VAL A 56 19.26 -13.91 17.18
N TRP A 57 18.46 -14.69 17.93
CA TRP A 57 17.06 -14.91 17.59
C TRP A 57 16.23 -13.62 17.55
N ARG A 58 16.65 -12.58 18.27
CA ARG A 58 16.03 -11.26 18.30
C ARG A 58 15.98 -10.55 16.93
N LEU A 59 16.87 -10.96 16.01
CA LEU A 59 16.86 -10.45 14.63
C LEU A 59 15.57 -10.81 13.88
N VAL A 60 14.91 -11.88 14.30
CA VAL A 60 13.68 -12.37 13.65
C VAL A 60 12.49 -12.33 14.59
N SER A 61 12.68 -12.66 15.88
CA SER A 61 11.57 -12.87 16.83
C SER A 61 10.73 -11.62 17.10
N TYR A 62 11.29 -10.41 16.91
CA TYR A 62 10.57 -9.17 17.20
C TYR A 62 9.32 -8.97 16.33
N ILE A 63 9.27 -9.57 15.13
CA ILE A 63 8.10 -9.48 14.26
C ILE A 63 6.89 -10.29 14.76
N PHE A 64 7.13 -11.21 15.71
CA PHE A 64 6.10 -12.04 16.31
C PHE A 64 5.51 -11.44 17.59
N VAL A 65 5.98 -10.27 18.01
CA VAL A 65 5.47 -9.57 19.20
C VAL A 65 4.34 -8.63 18.78
N PRO A 66 3.07 -8.90 19.18
CA PRO A 66 1.98 -7.98 18.93
C PRO A 66 2.21 -6.66 19.66
N GLU A 67 2.16 -5.52 18.94
CA GLU A 67 2.44 -4.20 19.50
C GLU A 67 1.56 -3.86 20.71
N MET A 68 0.33 -4.34 20.72
CA MET A 68 -0.61 -4.09 21.83
C MET A 68 -0.11 -4.58 23.17
N LEU A 69 0.81 -5.57 23.20
CA LEU A 69 1.45 -6.01 24.44
C LEU A 69 2.46 -5.01 24.99
N LEU A 70 2.96 -4.10 24.13
CA LEU A 70 3.94 -3.08 24.48
C LEU A 70 3.27 -1.74 24.84
N ARG A 71 1.99 -1.58 24.51
CA ARG A 71 1.23 -0.36 24.79
C ARG A 71 0.34 -0.55 26.01
N SER A 72 0.29 0.47 26.87
CA SER A 72 -0.68 0.52 27.96
C SER A 72 -2.08 0.69 27.39
N GLY A 73 -2.90 -0.35 27.52
CA GLY A 73 -4.30 -0.34 27.09
C GLY A 73 -5.18 -1.07 28.10
N ASN A 74 -6.50 -1.01 27.89
CA ASN A 74 -7.43 -1.77 28.73
C ASN A 74 -7.24 -3.29 28.47
N PRO A 75 -6.78 -4.09 29.44
CA PRO A 75 -6.52 -5.51 29.26
C PRO A 75 -7.74 -6.30 28.77
N ALA A 76 -8.94 -5.87 29.14
CA ALA A 76 -10.18 -6.54 28.75
C ALA A 76 -10.48 -6.45 27.25
N LEU A 77 -9.97 -5.40 26.58
CA LEU A 77 -10.17 -5.19 25.14
C LEU A 77 -9.02 -5.72 24.27
N GLN A 78 -7.89 -6.08 24.89
CA GLN A 78 -6.71 -6.56 24.15
C GLN A 78 -7.00 -7.80 23.27
N PRO A 79 -7.77 -8.83 23.71
CA PRO A 79 -8.06 -9.99 22.87
C PRO A 79 -8.87 -9.61 21.63
N LEU A 80 -9.81 -8.68 21.75
CA LEU A 80 -10.61 -8.19 20.62
C LEU A 80 -9.73 -7.45 19.61
N PHE A 81 -8.89 -6.55 20.07
CA PHE A 81 -7.97 -5.82 19.19
C PHE A 81 -6.95 -6.74 18.52
N LEU A 82 -6.46 -7.74 19.25
CA LEU A 82 -5.60 -8.76 18.68
C LEU A 82 -6.29 -9.52 17.55
N PHE A 83 -7.51 -9.98 17.79
CA PHE A 83 -8.28 -10.71 16.78
C PHE A 83 -8.47 -9.87 15.51
N VAL A 84 -8.88 -8.60 15.66
CA VAL A 84 -9.06 -7.68 14.52
C VAL A 84 -7.73 -7.44 13.79
N TYR A 85 -6.64 -7.24 14.54
CA TYR A 85 -5.31 -7.04 13.97
C TYR A 85 -4.84 -8.27 13.19
N LEU A 86 -4.94 -9.48 13.75
CA LEU A 86 -4.50 -10.71 13.10
C LEU A 86 -5.35 -11.01 11.85
N TRP A 87 -6.67 -10.86 11.98
CA TRP A 87 -7.57 -11.02 10.83
C TRP A 87 -7.22 -10.06 9.70
N PHE A 88 -6.97 -8.80 10.03
CA PHE A 88 -6.58 -7.78 9.04
C PHE A 88 -5.21 -8.07 8.42
N LEU A 89 -4.23 -8.51 9.24
CA LEU A 89 -2.89 -8.87 8.77
C LEU A 89 -2.93 -10.03 7.77
N VAL A 90 -3.71 -11.07 8.07
CA VAL A 90 -3.90 -12.22 7.18
C VAL A 90 -4.59 -11.80 5.89
N TRP A 91 -5.71 -11.10 5.99
CA TRP A 91 -6.48 -10.66 4.83
C TRP A 91 -5.67 -9.75 3.88
N MET A 92 -4.96 -8.79 4.44
CA MET A 92 -4.08 -7.90 3.70
C MET A 92 -2.91 -8.68 3.05
N GLY A 93 -2.33 -9.62 3.79
CA GLY A 93 -1.24 -10.46 3.31
C GLY A 93 -1.66 -11.35 2.13
N ASP A 94 -2.81 -11.99 2.24
CA ASP A 94 -3.36 -12.82 1.17
C ASP A 94 -3.66 -12.00 -0.10
N ALA A 95 -4.19 -10.79 0.04
CA ALA A 95 -4.43 -9.89 -1.08
C ALA A 95 -3.12 -9.44 -1.76
N LEU A 96 -2.09 -9.14 -0.99
CA LEU A 96 -0.76 -8.79 -1.52
C LEU A 96 -0.10 -9.99 -2.21
N GLU A 97 -0.22 -11.18 -1.64
CA GLU A 97 0.31 -12.40 -2.24
C GLU A 97 -0.40 -12.76 -3.56
N GLN A 98 -1.70 -12.55 -3.65
CA GLN A 98 -2.45 -12.69 -4.90
C GLN A 98 -2.01 -11.68 -5.97
N ALA A 99 -1.67 -10.44 -5.58
CA ALA A 99 -1.27 -9.40 -6.52
C ALA A 99 0.20 -9.55 -6.99
N TRP A 100 1.10 -9.93 -6.10
CA TRP A 100 2.54 -9.92 -6.33
C TRP A 100 3.18 -11.30 -6.43
N GLY A 101 2.54 -12.31 -5.86
CA GLY A 101 3.13 -13.63 -5.62
C GLY A 101 3.92 -13.71 -4.31
N ALA A 102 4.08 -14.92 -3.79
CA ALA A 102 4.71 -15.20 -2.51
C ALA A 102 6.16 -14.66 -2.43
N PHE A 103 6.94 -14.78 -3.50
CA PHE A 103 8.32 -14.32 -3.53
C PHE A 103 8.45 -12.81 -3.28
N ARG A 104 7.64 -11.99 -3.95
CA ARG A 104 7.73 -10.53 -3.82
C ARG A 104 7.26 -10.05 -2.46
N VAL A 105 6.23 -10.67 -1.88
CA VAL A 105 5.79 -10.38 -0.51
C VAL A 105 6.89 -10.73 0.49
N THR A 106 7.52 -11.91 0.33
CA THR A 106 8.64 -12.34 1.17
C THR A 106 9.82 -11.36 1.05
N LEU A 107 10.20 -10.99 -0.17
CA LEU A 107 11.30 -10.06 -0.43
C LEU A 107 11.02 -8.67 0.17
N TYR A 108 9.80 -8.17 0.00
CA TYR A 108 9.35 -6.90 0.59
C TYR A 108 9.53 -6.90 2.10
N TYR A 109 9.05 -7.96 2.75
CA TYR A 109 9.09 -8.09 4.20
C TYR A 109 10.53 -8.23 4.72
N LEU A 110 11.34 -9.06 4.08
CA LEU A 110 12.75 -9.26 4.43
C LEU A 110 13.58 -7.97 4.28
N LEU A 111 13.40 -7.23 3.19
CA LEU A 111 14.08 -5.95 3.00
C LEU A 111 13.71 -4.94 4.10
N GLY A 112 12.43 -4.90 4.47
CA GLY A 112 11.98 -4.08 5.59
C GLY A 112 12.61 -4.50 6.92
N MET A 113 12.66 -5.81 7.21
CA MET A 113 13.31 -6.36 8.40
C MET A 113 14.79 -6.00 8.45
N ILE A 114 15.52 -6.18 7.36
CA ILE A 114 16.95 -5.84 7.27
C ILE A 114 17.15 -4.35 7.53
N GLY A 115 16.37 -3.50 6.87
CA GLY A 115 16.46 -2.06 7.06
C GLY A 115 16.23 -1.63 8.51
N ILE A 116 15.14 -2.14 9.14
CA ILE A 116 14.83 -1.88 10.55
C ILE A 116 15.95 -2.37 11.47
N THR A 117 16.47 -3.56 11.21
CA THR A 117 17.59 -4.11 12.02
C THR A 117 18.81 -3.20 11.94
N ILE A 118 19.20 -2.77 10.74
CA ILE A 118 20.29 -1.82 10.56
C ILE A 118 20.02 -0.52 11.32
N ALA A 119 18.82 0.05 11.18
CA ALA A 119 18.45 1.26 11.90
C ALA A 119 18.52 1.09 13.42
N ALA A 120 18.07 -0.06 13.95
CA ALA A 120 18.15 -0.36 15.38
C ALA A 120 19.58 -0.41 15.90
N PHE A 121 20.52 -0.97 15.15
CA PHE A 121 21.94 -1.03 15.54
C PHE A 121 22.62 0.34 15.59
N PHE A 122 22.27 1.24 14.69
CA PHE A 122 22.91 2.57 14.63
C PHE A 122 22.25 3.62 15.51
N PHE A 123 20.94 3.52 15.72
CA PHE A 123 20.15 4.58 16.37
C PHE A 123 19.45 4.13 17.65
N GLY A 124 19.64 2.88 18.03
CA GLY A 124 19.02 2.27 19.21
C GLY A 124 17.70 1.55 18.90
N GLY A 125 17.39 0.56 19.74
CA GLY A 125 16.20 -0.25 19.63
C GLY A 125 14.97 0.42 20.26
N GLY A 126 13.81 0.16 19.70
CA GLY A 126 12.51 0.56 20.25
C GLY A 126 11.43 -0.48 19.95
N GLY A 127 10.38 -0.52 20.78
CA GLY A 127 9.31 -1.52 20.65
C GLY A 127 8.40 -1.39 19.42
N LEU A 128 8.54 -0.33 18.59
CA LEU A 128 7.63 -0.01 17.49
C LEU A 128 8.05 -0.57 16.13
N PHE A 129 9.14 -1.31 16.03
CA PHE A 129 9.71 -1.73 14.75
C PHE A 129 8.81 -2.67 13.95
N ALA A 130 8.18 -3.65 14.61
CA ALA A 130 7.24 -4.54 13.97
C ALA A 130 6.00 -3.80 13.46
N PHE A 131 5.53 -2.82 14.21
CA PHE A 131 4.42 -1.96 13.81
C PHE A 131 4.75 -1.14 12.56
N LEU A 132 5.90 -0.50 12.51
CA LEU A 132 6.32 0.30 11.35
C LEU A 132 6.46 -0.56 10.09
N LEU A 133 6.95 -1.81 10.24
CA LEU A 133 7.05 -2.76 9.16
C LEU A 133 5.66 -3.15 8.62
N ASN A 134 4.74 -3.52 9.52
CA ASN A 134 3.37 -3.87 9.15
C ASN A 134 2.59 -2.66 8.60
N LEU A 135 2.88 -1.46 9.09
CA LEU A 135 2.31 -0.23 8.57
C LEU A 135 2.81 0.06 7.15
N SER A 136 4.09 -0.17 6.84
CA SER A 136 4.60 -0.05 5.47
C SER A 136 3.91 -1.03 4.51
N LEU A 137 3.64 -2.26 4.99
CA LEU A 137 2.88 -3.27 4.25
C LEU A 137 1.43 -2.82 4.01
N PHE A 138 0.81 -2.18 5.02
CA PHE A 138 -0.53 -1.58 4.87
C PHE A 138 -0.56 -0.48 3.79
N PHE A 139 0.47 0.38 3.72
CA PHE A 139 0.56 1.38 2.64
C PHE A 139 0.74 0.74 1.27
N ALA A 140 1.51 -0.35 1.18
CA ALA A 140 1.62 -1.13 -0.05
C ALA A 140 0.25 -1.67 -0.49
N PHE A 141 -0.51 -2.25 0.44
CA PHE A 141 -1.87 -2.70 0.20
C PHE A 141 -2.81 -1.55 -0.22
N ALA A 142 -2.76 -0.41 0.48
CA ALA A 142 -3.58 0.75 0.17
C ALA A 142 -3.29 1.35 -1.22
N THR A 143 -2.06 1.22 -1.69
CA THR A 143 -1.66 1.65 -3.04
C THR A 143 -2.22 0.75 -4.13
N LEU A 144 -2.29 -0.56 -3.88
CA LEU A 144 -2.85 -1.53 -4.83
C LEU A 144 -4.38 -1.55 -4.82
N TYR A 145 -4.97 -1.37 -3.65
CA TYR A 145 -6.40 -1.51 -3.40
C TYR A 145 -7.03 -0.28 -2.73
N PRO A 146 -6.93 0.93 -3.33
CA PRO A 146 -7.33 2.18 -2.67
C PRO A 146 -8.83 2.30 -2.41
N ASP A 147 -9.64 1.67 -3.24
CA ASP A 147 -11.10 1.81 -3.21
C ASP A 147 -11.83 0.68 -2.49
N ILE A 148 -11.11 -0.33 -1.99
CA ILE A 148 -11.72 -1.35 -1.12
C ILE A 148 -12.26 -0.66 0.14
N GLN A 149 -13.47 -1.08 0.55
CA GLN A 149 -14.12 -0.59 1.75
C GLN A 149 -13.91 -1.57 2.90
N ILE A 150 -13.48 -1.03 4.04
CA ILE A 150 -13.36 -1.76 5.30
C ILE A 150 -14.40 -1.20 6.26
N TYR A 151 -15.16 -2.08 6.90
CA TYR A 151 -16.11 -1.69 7.92
C TYR A 151 -15.39 -1.52 9.26
N VAL A 152 -15.02 -0.27 9.57
CA VAL A 152 -14.40 0.05 10.86
C VAL A 152 -15.47 -0.04 11.94
N LEU A 153 -15.17 -0.82 13.00
CA LEU A 153 -16.12 -1.14 14.09
C LEU A 153 -17.45 -1.73 13.58
N PHE A 154 -17.43 -2.41 12.41
CA PHE A 154 -18.60 -3.03 11.77
C PHE A 154 -19.69 -2.05 11.35
N VAL A 155 -19.50 -0.74 11.49
CA VAL A 155 -20.52 0.29 11.26
C VAL A 155 -20.14 1.24 10.12
N LEU A 156 -18.89 1.71 10.07
CA LEU A 156 -18.46 2.74 9.15
C LEU A 156 -17.71 2.15 7.95
N PRO A 157 -18.28 2.15 6.73
CA PRO A 157 -17.58 1.75 5.52
C PRO A 157 -16.58 2.82 5.12
N LEU A 158 -15.31 2.63 5.44
CA LEU A 158 -14.22 3.53 5.05
C LEU A 158 -13.40 2.90 3.93
N LYS A 159 -13.08 3.67 2.90
CA LYS A 159 -12.14 3.22 1.86
C LYS A 159 -10.73 3.17 2.44
N VAL A 160 -9.97 2.15 2.06
CA VAL A 160 -8.59 1.91 2.51
C VAL A 160 -7.72 3.15 2.35
N LYS A 161 -7.86 3.90 1.26
CA LYS A 161 -7.11 5.14 1.04
C LYS A 161 -7.30 6.16 2.15
N TRP A 162 -8.51 6.30 2.71
CA TRP A 162 -8.76 7.24 3.81
C TRP A 162 -8.12 6.77 5.11
N LEU A 163 -8.11 5.45 5.37
CA LEU A 163 -7.39 4.88 6.50
C LEU A 163 -5.87 5.10 6.37
N ALA A 164 -5.33 4.96 5.14
CA ALA A 164 -3.92 5.25 4.88
C ALA A 164 -3.60 6.73 5.14
N PHE A 165 -4.42 7.67 4.65
CA PHE A 165 -4.23 9.09 4.96
C PHE A 165 -4.33 9.40 6.46
N LEU A 166 -5.26 8.77 7.16
CA LEU A 166 -5.40 8.93 8.61
C LEU A 166 -4.15 8.40 9.35
N SER A 167 -3.58 7.28 8.88
CA SER A 167 -2.35 6.72 9.45
C SER A 167 -1.10 7.57 9.19
N LEU A 168 -1.11 8.43 8.17
CA LEU A 168 -0.01 9.37 7.91
C LEU A 168 0.08 10.47 8.98
N ALA A 169 -1.03 10.90 9.56
CA ALA A 169 -1.03 12.02 10.52
C ALA A 169 -0.13 11.77 11.74
N PRO A 170 -0.27 10.64 12.50
CA PRO A 170 0.63 10.35 13.60
C PRO A 170 2.08 10.10 13.13
N LEU A 171 2.30 9.51 11.95
CA LEU A 171 3.64 9.34 11.41
C LEU A 171 4.32 10.68 11.10
N MET A 172 3.60 11.64 10.52
CA MET A 172 4.12 12.98 10.28
C MET A 172 4.44 13.70 11.59
N LEU A 173 3.60 13.53 12.61
CA LEU A 173 3.85 14.09 13.92
C LEU A 173 5.13 13.52 14.54
N GLU A 174 5.31 12.20 14.49
CA GLU A 174 6.52 11.52 14.96
C GLU A 174 7.77 11.90 14.14
N LEU A 175 7.60 12.13 12.83
CA LEU A 175 8.70 12.59 11.97
C LEU A 175 9.13 14.02 12.30
N ILE A 176 8.24 14.87 12.81
CA ILE A 176 8.55 16.26 13.20
C ILE A 176 9.08 16.30 14.63
N LEU A 177 8.35 15.71 15.58
CA LEU A 177 8.56 15.85 17.02
C LEU A 177 9.38 14.70 17.64
N GLY A 178 9.43 13.54 16.99
CA GLY A 178 10.07 12.33 17.51
C GLY A 178 11.59 12.45 17.61
N SER A 179 12.20 11.50 18.30
CA SER A 179 13.65 11.38 18.42
C SER A 179 14.30 11.08 17.07
N LEU A 180 15.61 11.32 16.96
CA LEU A 180 16.36 10.98 15.74
C LEU A 180 16.23 9.50 15.39
N ALA A 181 16.27 8.62 16.39
CA ALA A 181 16.07 7.18 16.22
C ALA A 181 14.70 6.85 15.62
N THR A 182 13.63 7.48 16.12
CA THR A 182 12.26 7.29 15.60
C THR A 182 12.14 7.77 14.15
N LYS A 183 12.71 8.93 13.83
CA LYS A 183 12.72 9.49 12.46
C LYS A 183 13.39 8.54 11.48
N VAL A 184 14.57 8.05 11.83
CA VAL A 184 15.32 7.10 10.99
C VAL A 184 14.55 5.78 10.87
N ALA A 185 13.99 5.27 11.95
CA ALA A 185 13.19 4.04 11.91
C ALA A 185 12.00 4.15 10.96
N ILE A 186 11.29 5.28 10.97
CA ILE A 186 10.19 5.56 10.04
C ILE A 186 10.71 5.57 8.60
N LEU A 187 11.75 6.38 8.31
CA LEU A 187 12.29 6.50 6.95
C LEU A 187 12.77 5.16 6.40
N VAL A 188 13.47 4.39 7.20
CA VAL A 188 14.00 3.08 6.80
C VAL A 188 12.88 2.04 6.63
N SER A 189 11.85 2.07 7.48
CA SER A 189 10.70 1.17 7.35
C SER A 189 9.92 1.41 6.06
N PHE A 190 9.94 2.63 5.53
CA PHE A 190 9.29 2.96 4.28
C PHE A 190 10.21 2.86 3.06
N LEU A 191 11.50 2.61 3.25
CA LEU A 191 12.44 2.45 2.14
C LEU A 191 12.05 1.28 1.23
N ASN A 192 11.63 0.15 1.81
CA ASN A 192 11.12 -1.00 1.08
C ASN A 192 9.89 -0.63 0.22
N TYR A 193 8.97 0.17 0.75
CA TYR A 193 7.82 0.67 0.00
C TYR A 193 8.27 1.49 -1.23
N PHE A 194 9.18 2.42 -1.05
CA PHE A 194 9.68 3.23 -2.16
C PHE A 194 10.45 2.40 -3.19
N VAL A 195 11.27 1.45 -2.77
CA VAL A 195 12.01 0.54 -3.66
C VAL A 195 11.06 -0.26 -4.57
N PHE A 196 9.91 -0.70 -4.05
CA PHE A 196 8.94 -1.49 -4.81
C PHE A 196 8.05 -0.62 -5.70
N PHE A 197 7.62 0.55 -5.23
CA PHE A 197 6.63 1.38 -5.92
C PHE A 197 7.23 2.52 -6.75
N ALA A 198 8.45 2.97 -6.47
CA ALA A 198 9.08 4.07 -7.22
C ALA A 198 9.10 3.82 -8.74
N PRO A 199 9.49 2.65 -9.26
CA PRO A 199 9.49 2.41 -10.71
C PRO A 199 8.10 2.60 -11.33
N THR A 200 7.06 2.11 -10.67
CA THR A 200 5.67 2.21 -11.15
C THR A 200 5.14 3.66 -11.04
N MET A 201 5.51 4.36 -9.97
CA MET A 201 5.13 5.77 -9.80
C MET A 201 5.78 6.66 -10.88
N PHE A 202 7.05 6.45 -11.17
CA PHE A 202 7.75 7.19 -12.24
C PHE A 202 7.16 6.93 -13.61
N THR A 203 6.88 5.68 -13.97
CA THR A 203 6.25 5.35 -15.27
C THR A 203 4.85 5.94 -15.39
N ASN A 204 4.04 5.91 -14.33
CA ASN A 204 2.72 6.50 -14.32
C ASN A 204 2.75 8.03 -14.44
N LEU A 205 3.72 8.70 -13.82
CA LEU A 205 3.93 10.14 -13.98
C LEU A 205 4.34 10.50 -15.42
N GLN A 206 5.28 9.76 -16.00
CA GLN A 206 5.71 9.96 -17.38
C GLN A 206 4.56 9.77 -18.37
N THR A 207 3.78 8.70 -18.25
CA THR A 207 2.62 8.45 -19.13
C THR A 207 1.54 9.52 -18.97
N ARG A 208 1.30 10.04 -17.77
CA ARG A 208 0.35 11.14 -17.54
C ARG A 208 0.83 12.44 -18.20
N THR A 209 2.11 12.78 -18.07
CA THR A 209 2.69 13.98 -18.70
C THR A 209 2.69 13.88 -20.21
N GLU A 210 3.04 12.72 -20.78
CA GLU A 210 3.00 12.48 -22.23
C GLU A 210 1.57 12.52 -22.77
N THR A 211 0.61 11.89 -22.09
CA THR A 211 -0.80 11.91 -22.52
C THR A 211 -1.37 13.31 -22.43
N GLY A 212 -1.03 14.08 -21.39
CA GLY A 212 -1.39 15.49 -21.28
C GLY A 212 -0.78 16.36 -22.39
N ALA A 213 0.49 16.12 -22.71
CA ALA A 213 1.17 16.82 -23.81
C ALA A 213 0.58 16.45 -25.17
N ARG A 214 0.24 15.16 -25.41
CA ARG A 214 -0.44 14.72 -26.64
C ARG A 214 -1.83 15.35 -26.78
N ARG A 215 -2.62 15.38 -25.71
CA ARG A 215 -3.94 16.04 -25.69
C ARG A 215 -3.83 17.54 -26.02
N ARG A 216 -2.86 18.24 -25.40
CA ARG A 216 -2.61 19.67 -25.69
C ARG A 216 -2.19 19.91 -27.16
N LYS A 217 -1.28 19.08 -27.68
CA LYS A 217 -0.86 19.14 -29.09
C LYS A 217 -2.01 18.85 -30.07
N PHE A 218 -2.91 17.92 -29.71
CA PHE A 218 -4.08 17.62 -30.52
C PHE A 218 -5.08 18.78 -30.46
N ALA A 219 -5.39 19.29 -29.28
CA ALA A 219 -6.27 20.42 -29.08
C ALA A 219 -5.76 21.71 -29.79
N SER A 220 -4.43 21.94 -29.84
CA SER A 220 -3.83 23.07 -30.52
C SER A 220 -3.80 22.95 -32.07
N LYS A 221 -3.95 21.71 -32.58
CA LYS A 221 -4.03 21.46 -34.03
C LYS A 221 -5.46 21.56 -34.59
N LEU A 222 -6.47 21.45 -33.73
CA LEU A 222 -7.85 21.68 -34.14
C LEU A 222 -8.07 23.20 -34.31
N PRO A 223 -8.49 23.67 -35.48
CA PRO A 223 -8.88 25.07 -35.63
C PRO A 223 -9.95 25.41 -34.58
N ALA A 224 -9.89 26.61 -34.01
CA ALA A 224 -10.84 27.04 -32.97
C ALA A 224 -12.31 26.92 -33.41
N ASP A 225 -12.53 26.83 -34.70
CA ASP A 225 -13.85 26.76 -35.34
C ASP A 225 -14.22 25.35 -35.87
N SER A 226 -13.37 24.36 -35.73
CA SER A 226 -13.70 22.98 -36.16
C SER A 226 -14.68 22.34 -35.18
N ALA A 227 -15.90 22.14 -35.65
CA ALA A 227 -16.87 21.26 -34.99
C ALA A 227 -16.49 19.80 -35.27
N LEU A 228 -16.65 18.94 -34.28
CA LEU A 228 -16.42 17.49 -34.42
C LEU A 228 -17.55 16.81 -35.17
N HIS A 229 -18.77 17.33 -35.01
CA HIS A 229 -19.99 16.81 -35.60
C HIS A 229 -20.71 17.92 -36.36
N ARG A 230 -21.23 17.60 -37.55
CA ARG A 230 -22.02 18.53 -38.37
C ARG A 230 -23.12 17.79 -39.09
N CYS A 231 -24.36 18.25 -38.93
CA CYS A 231 -25.48 17.69 -39.67
C CYS A 231 -25.39 18.00 -41.18
N ALA A 232 -25.50 16.99 -42.02
CA ALA A 232 -25.45 17.12 -43.50
C ALA A 232 -26.59 18.00 -44.04
N VAL A 233 -27.76 18.04 -43.38
CA VAL A 233 -28.94 18.80 -43.82
C VAL A 233 -28.93 20.25 -43.29
N CYS A 234 -28.96 20.40 -41.96
CA CYS A 234 -29.11 21.75 -41.36
C CYS A 234 -27.77 22.41 -41.01
N ARG A 235 -26.63 21.71 -41.16
CA ARG A 235 -25.27 22.17 -40.88
C ARG A 235 -25.00 22.62 -39.44
N ARG A 236 -25.96 22.40 -38.50
CA ARG A 236 -25.74 22.64 -37.09
C ARG A 236 -24.66 21.71 -36.55
N THR A 237 -23.97 22.21 -35.57
CA THR A 237 -22.85 21.54 -34.92
C THR A 237 -23.12 21.37 -33.42
N GLU A 238 -22.33 20.59 -32.72
CA GLU A 238 -22.40 20.45 -31.25
C GLU A 238 -22.09 21.77 -30.52
N LYS A 239 -21.56 22.79 -31.24
CA LYS A 239 -21.30 24.13 -30.68
C LYS A 239 -22.54 25.02 -30.71
N ASP A 240 -23.44 24.78 -31.68
CA ASP A 240 -24.67 25.54 -31.81
C ASP A 240 -25.70 25.08 -30.77
N ASP A 241 -25.68 23.79 -30.42
CA ASP A 241 -26.55 23.21 -29.40
C ASP A 241 -25.85 21.97 -28.78
N PRO A 242 -25.40 22.04 -27.50
CA PRO A 242 -24.71 20.93 -26.82
C PRO A 242 -25.55 19.69 -26.64
N ASP A 243 -26.88 19.79 -26.67
CA ASP A 243 -27.80 18.69 -26.49
C ASP A 243 -28.17 17.99 -27.81
N LEU A 244 -27.58 18.40 -28.92
CA LEU A 244 -27.84 17.86 -30.24
C LEU A 244 -27.15 16.51 -30.41
N GLU A 245 -27.92 15.45 -30.52
CA GLU A 245 -27.39 14.12 -30.84
C GLU A 245 -27.17 13.96 -32.33
N PHE A 246 -25.95 13.50 -32.69
CA PHE A 246 -25.58 13.19 -34.08
C PHE A 246 -25.49 11.66 -34.26
N ARG A 247 -25.94 11.19 -35.41
CA ARG A 247 -25.83 9.78 -35.82
C ARG A 247 -25.34 9.70 -37.26
N VAL A 248 -24.46 8.75 -37.52
CA VAL A 248 -24.00 8.43 -38.87
C VAL A 248 -25.04 7.52 -39.53
N ALA A 249 -25.53 7.88 -40.71
CA ALA A 249 -26.44 7.06 -41.49
C ALA A 249 -25.67 6.08 -42.41
N SER A 250 -26.39 5.24 -43.13
CA SER A 250 -25.79 4.23 -44.02
C SER A 250 -25.00 4.80 -45.21
N ASP A 251 -25.20 6.08 -45.52
CA ASP A 251 -24.45 6.85 -46.51
C ASP A 251 -23.09 7.38 -46.02
N GLY A 252 -22.79 7.21 -44.74
CA GLY A 252 -21.57 7.68 -44.10
C GLY A 252 -21.62 9.13 -43.65
N GLU A 253 -22.74 9.85 -43.86
CA GLU A 253 -22.92 11.23 -43.42
C GLU A 253 -23.52 11.32 -42.01
N GLU A 254 -23.22 12.43 -41.32
CA GLU A 254 -23.75 12.71 -40.00
C GLU A 254 -25.05 13.52 -40.04
N TYR A 255 -26.04 13.08 -39.31
CA TYR A 255 -27.35 13.73 -39.20
C TYR A 255 -27.71 13.99 -37.74
N CYS A 256 -28.30 15.16 -37.47
CA CYS A 256 -28.92 15.39 -36.19
C CYS A 256 -30.21 14.58 -36.06
N ARG A 257 -30.70 14.43 -34.84
CA ARG A 257 -31.92 13.64 -34.53
C ARG A 257 -33.12 14.01 -35.39
N ASP A 258 -33.26 15.30 -35.74
CA ASP A 258 -34.42 15.82 -36.52
C ASP A 258 -34.29 15.49 -38.00
N HIS A 259 -33.09 15.22 -38.52
CA HIS A 259 -32.87 15.00 -39.95
C HIS A 259 -32.31 13.60 -40.24
N LEU A 260 -32.38 12.68 -39.29
CA LEU A 260 -31.97 11.29 -39.49
C LEU A 260 -32.86 10.63 -40.55
N PRO A 261 -32.30 10.13 -41.68
CA PRO A 261 -33.12 9.40 -42.67
C PRO A 261 -33.66 8.13 -42.03
N ARG A 262 -34.97 7.89 -42.33
CA ARG A 262 -35.71 6.73 -41.85
C ARG A 262 -35.38 5.46 -42.62
#